data_e16301011703d933ea400946e6543a81
#
_entry.id   e16301011703d933ea400946e6543a81
#
_cell.length_a   1.000
_cell.length_b   1.000
_cell.length_c   1.000
_cell.angle_alpha   90.00
_cell.angle_beta   90.00
_cell.angle_gamma   90.00
#
_symmetry.space_group_name_H-M   'P 1'
#
loop_
_entity.id
_entity.type
_entity.pdbx_description
1 polymer ?
#
loop_
_entity_poly.entity_id
_entity_poly.type
_entity_poly.pdbx_seq_one_letter_code
_entity_poly.pdbx_strand_id
1 'polypeptide(L)'
;AEVFMRGENLSNDNATTYMVIEDILMNKLQESYDYFVLLQPTSPLRNAEHIKEAIEKFEKKYDQFDFLVSVKESEHAKVLVNPIDEDESLKYFDTDFSNYRRQGYKDYSPNGAIFIAKPEEYLLRKHFFGAKSLSYIMTAEDSIDIDGPLDLALAKVIMTQN
;
A
#
# COMPACT_ATOMS: atom_id res chain seq x y z
N ALA A 1 -7.98 -17.35 -14.09
CA ALA A 1 -8.25 -15.93 -13.75
C ALA A 1 -9.41 -15.44 -14.59
N GLU A 2 -10.34 -14.72 -14.00
CA GLU A 2 -11.42 -14.03 -14.72
C GLU A 2 -10.97 -12.62 -15.09
N VAL A 3 -11.42 -12.15 -16.25
CA VAL A 3 -11.10 -10.81 -16.75
C VAL A 3 -12.37 -9.97 -16.73
N PHE A 4 -12.34 -8.87 -15.97
CA PHE A 4 -13.42 -7.89 -15.94
C PHE A 4 -13.02 -6.64 -16.69
N MET A 5 -13.82 -6.26 -17.70
CA MET A 5 -13.67 -4.97 -18.37
C MET A 5 -14.25 -3.88 -17.51
N ARG A 6 -13.46 -2.81 -17.28
CA ARG A 6 -13.94 -1.60 -16.61
C ARG A 6 -14.77 -0.76 -17.57
N GLY A 7 -15.87 -0.19 -17.07
CA GLY A 7 -16.59 0.86 -17.81
C GLY A 7 -15.77 2.15 -17.96
N GLU A 8 -16.13 3.03 -18.87
CA GLU A 8 -15.43 4.28 -19.13
C GLU A 8 -15.28 5.17 -17.87
N ASN A 9 -16.30 5.19 -17.02
CA ASN A 9 -16.30 5.91 -15.74
C ASN A 9 -15.32 5.36 -14.70
N LEU A 10 -14.86 4.11 -14.86
CA LEU A 10 -13.88 3.45 -13.98
C LEU A 10 -12.48 3.34 -14.62
N SER A 11 -12.30 3.93 -15.81
CA SER A 11 -11.07 3.85 -16.60
C SER A 11 -10.46 5.22 -16.93
N ASN A 12 -10.99 6.29 -16.34
CA ASN A 12 -10.50 7.67 -16.51
C ASN A 12 -9.66 8.10 -15.28
N ASP A 13 -9.01 9.27 -15.40
CA ASP A 13 -8.10 9.81 -14.36
C ASP A 13 -8.81 10.17 -13.03
N ASN A 14 -10.13 10.24 -13.00
CA ASN A 14 -10.92 10.48 -11.79
C ASN A 14 -11.32 9.18 -11.07
N ALA A 15 -11.09 8.02 -11.69
CA ALA A 15 -11.43 6.73 -11.11
C ALA A 15 -10.48 6.36 -9.98
N THR A 16 -11.00 6.29 -8.76
CA THR A 16 -10.23 5.87 -7.59
C THR A 16 -10.17 4.35 -7.49
N THR A 17 -9.16 3.84 -6.80
CA THR A 17 -9.06 2.40 -6.45
C THR A 17 -10.32 1.91 -5.74
N TYR A 18 -10.91 2.74 -4.85
CA TYR A 18 -12.16 2.42 -4.17
C TYR A 18 -13.29 2.15 -5.14
N MET A 19 -13.53 3.06 -6.11
CA MET A 19 -14.62 2.90 -7.09
C MET A 19 -14.50 1.60 -7.89
N VAL A 20 -13.28 1.21 -8.25
CA VAL A 20 -13.03 -0.05 -8.97
C VAL A 20 -13.32 -1.28 -8.10
N ILE A 21 -12.85 -1.26 -6.85
CA ILE A 21 -13.07 -2.38 -5.92
C ILE A 21 -14.56 -2.47 -5.56
N GLU A 22 -15.23 -1.34 -5.32
CA GLU A 22 -16.67 -1.29 -5.06
C GLU A 22 -17.47 -1.92 -6.21
N ASP A 23 -17.16 -1.58 -7.47
CA ASP A 23 -17.82 -2.18 -8.64
C ASP A 23 -17.61 -3.70 -8.69
N ILE A 24 -16.40 -4.16 -8.39
CA ILE A 24 -16.10 -5.61 -8.35
C ILE A 24 -16.91 -6.28 -7.26
N LEU A 25 -16.85 -5.78 -6.03
CA LEU A 25 -17.52 -6.39 -4.88
C LEU A 25 -19.05 -6.39 -5.01
N MET A 26 -19.62 -5.32 -5.57
CA MET A 26 -21.08 -5.16 -5.63
C MET A 26 -21.69 -5.72 -6.91
N ASN A 27 -20.98 -5.72 -8.04
CA ASN A 27 -21.58 -5.95 -9.34
C ASN A 27 -20.96 -7.13 -10.14
N LYS A 28 -19.77 -7.60 -9.76
CA LYS A 28 -19.05 -8.62 -10.54
C LYS A 28 -18.96 -9.97 -9.84
N LEU A 29 -18.88 -9.98 -8.52
CA LEU A 29 -18.81 -11.22 -7.77
C LEU A 29 -20.20 -11.84 -7.59
N GLN A 30 -20.27 -13.15 -7.76
CA GLN A 30 -21.51 -13.93 -7.58
C GLN A 30 -21.60 -14.54 -6.18
N GLU A 31 -20.49 -14.62 -5.49
CA GLU A 31 -20.36 -15.24 -4.16
C GLU A 31 -19.85 -14.22 -3.14
N SER A 32 -20.13 -14.48 -1.86
CA SER A 32 -19.55 -13.73 -0.76
C SER A 32 -18.20 -14.33 -0.37
N TYR A 33 -17.27 -13.50 0.00
CA TYR A 33 -15.93 -13.87 0.46
C TYR A 33 -15.66 -13.26 1.83
N ASP A 34 -14.93 -13.99 2.69
CA ASP A 34 -14.56 -13.52 4.01
C ASP A 34 -13.60 -12.32 3.95
N TYR A 35 -12.71 -12.32 2.94
CA TYR A 35 -11.81 -11.21 2.64
C TYR A 35 -11.36 -11.24 1.17
N PHE A 36 -10.83 -10.14 0.70
CA PHE A 36 -10.17 -10.07 -0.61
C PHE A 36 -8.73 -9.57 -0.46
N VAL A 37 -7.90 -9.92 -1.45
CA VAL A 37 -6.51 -9.47 -1.55
C VAL A 37 -6.36 -8.60 -2.79
N LEU A 38 -5.95 -7.34 -2.61
CA LEU A 38 -5.60 -6.45 -3.70
C LEU A 38 -4.09 -6.48 -3.91
N LEU A 39 -3.67 -6.79 -5.13
CA LEU A 39 -2.27 -6.84 -5.55
C LEU A 39 -2.07 -5.84 -6.69
N GLN A 40 -1.31 -4.77 -6.43
CA GLN A 40 -1.04 -3.80 -7.48
C GLN A 40 0.01 -4.36 -8.47
N PRO A 41 -0.17 -4.16 -9.79
CA PRO A 41 0.75 -4.66 -10.80
C PRO A 41 2.09 -3.92 -10.81
N THR A 42 2.14 -2.73 -10.21
CA THR A 42 3.33 -1.89 -10.12
C THR A 42 4.37 -2.37 -9.09
N SER A 43 4.07 -3.42 -8.32
CA SER A 43 4.98 -4.03 -7.33
C SER A 43 5.57 -5.34 -7.85
N PRO A 44 6.56 -5.32 -8.76
CA PRO A 44 7.03 -6.51 -9.49
C PRO A 44 7.86 -7.48 -8.65
N LEU A 45 8.43 -7.02 -7.53
CA LEU A 45 9.29 -7.83 -6.66
C LEU A 45 8.52 -8.56 -5.55
N ARG A 46 7.21 -8.31 -5.44
CA ARG A 46 6.33 -9.13 -4.62
C ARG A 46 6.25 -10.55 -5.18
N ASN A 47 6.49 -11.55 -4.36
CA ASN A 47 6.45 -12.97 -4.72
C ASN A 47 5.32 -13.73 -4.00
N ALA A 48 5.20 -15.02 -4.29
CA ALA A 48 4.14 -15.86 -3.72
C ALA A 48 4.29 -16.07 -2.20
N GLU A 49 5.51 -16.09 -1.68
CA GLU A 49 5.73 -16.26 -0.23
C GLU A 49 5.27 -15.02 0.54
N HIS A 50 5.54 -13.80 0.03
CA HIS A 50 5.03 -12.57 0.62
C HIS A 50 3.49 -12.57 0.73
N ILE A 51 2.81 -13.03 -0.32
CA ILE A 51 1.34 -13.12 -0.33
C ILE A 51 0.85 -14.12 0.72
N LYS A 52 1.47 -15.30 0.76
CA LYS A 52 1.13 -16.36 1.71
C LYS A 52 1.33 -15.91 3.15
N GLU A 53 2.49 -15.35 3.48
CA GLU A 53 2.78 -14.84 4.82
C GLU A 53 1.82 -13.72 5.25
N ALA A 54 1.47 -12.80 4.34
CA ALA A 54 0.50 -11.75 4.61
C ALA A 54 -0.89 -12.33 4.92
N ILE A 55 -1.36 -13.30 4.13
CA ILE A 55 -2.63 -14.00 4.35
C ILE A 55 -2.61 -14.74 5.69
N GLU A 56 -1.59 -15.56 5.95
CA GLU A 56 -1.48 -16.28 7.22
C GLU A 56 -1.45 -15.33 8.43
N LYS A 57 -0.76 -14.20 8.30
CA LYS A 57 -0.73 -13.17 9.34
C LYS A 57 -2.10 -12.55 9.58
N PHE A 58 -2.84 -12.27 8.52
CA PHE A 58 -4.19 -11.72 8.61
C PHE A 58 -5.16 -12.72 9.23
N GLU A 59 -5.17 -13.97 8.75
CA GLU A 59 -6.04 -15.03 9.23
C GLU A 59 -5.82 -15.34 10.73
N LYS A 60 -4.56 -15.38 11.19
CA LYS A 60 -4.22 -15.55 12.62
C LYS A 60 -4.80 -14.46 13.52
N LYS A 61 -5.14 -13.30 12.95
CA LYS A 61 -5.66 -12.14 13.68
C LYS A 61 -6.99 -11.63 13.13
N TYR A 62 -7.71 -12.48 12.41
CA TYR A 62 -8.94 -12.14 11.71
C TYR A 62 -9.99 -11.48 12.59
N ASP A 63 -10.17 -11.96 13.83
CA ASP A 63 -11.15 -11.40 14.77
C ASP A 63 -10.74 -10.03 15.35
N GLN A 64 -9.47 -9.66 15.23
CA GLN A 64 -8.93 -8.42 15.81
C GLN A 64 -8.81 -7.29 14.78
N PHE A 65 -8.56 -7.65 13.52
CA PHE A 65 -8.29 -6.70 12.43
C PHE A 65 -9.21 -6.93 11.24
N ASP A 66 -9.51 -5.86 10.54
CA ASP A 66 -10.38 -5.85 9.37
C ASP A 66 -9.60 -5.63 8.08
N PHE A 67 -8.34 -5.18 8.21
CA PHE A 67 -7.44 -4.87 7.11
C PHE A 67 -6.02 -5.37 7.39
N LEU A 68 -5.27 -5.60 6.31
CA LEU A 68 -3.81 -5.69 6.35
C LEU A 68 -3.23 -4.87 5.21
N VAL A 69 -2.14 -4.15 5.50
CA VAL A 69 -1.42 -3.34 4.50
C VAL A 69 0.07 -3.69 4.57
N SER A 70 0.66 -3.99 3.43
CA SER A 70 2.11 -4.12 3.32
C SER A 70 2.79 -2.78 3.41
N VAL A 71 3.88 -2.74 4.18
CA VAL A 71 4.65 -1.52 4.46
C VAL A 71 6.14 -1.80 4.34
N LYS A 72 6.91 -0.75 4.08
CA LYS A 72 8.38 -0.76 4.19
C LYS A 72 8.85 0.26 5.22
N GLU A 73 10.05 0.08 5.77
CA GLU A 73 10.69 1.13 6.55
C GLU A 73 10.91 2.36 5.66
N SER A 74 10.53 3.53 6.17
CA SER A 74 10.64 4.78 5.42
C SER A 74 12.09 5.26 5.36
N GLU A 75 12.52 5.73 4.19
CA GLU A 75 13.86 6.32 4.01
C GLU A 75 14.04 7.61 4.83
N HIS A 76 12.94 8.31 5.07
CA HIS A 76 12.91 9.57 5.82
C HIS A 76 11.99 9.45 7.02
N ALA A 77 12.46 9.94 8.16
CA ALA A 77 11.62 10.09 9.33
C ALA A 77 10.48 11.07 9.04
N LYS A 78 9.29 10.79 9.58
CA LYS A 78 8.09 11.62 9.38
C LYS A 78 8.33 13.11 9.65
N VAL A 79 9.17 13.43 10.62
CA VAL A 79 9.53 14.82 10.98
C VAL A 79 10.26 15.58 9.87
N LEU A 80 10.87 14.86 8.91
CA LEU A 80 11.58 15.43 7.76
C LEU A 80 10.71 15.61 6.51
N VAL A 81 9.42 15.28 6.57
CA VAL A 81 8.53 15.33 5.41
C VAL A 81 7.45 16.37 5.68
N ASN A 82 7.61 17.56 5.11
CA ASN A 82 6.71 18.67 5.28
C ASN A 82 6.52 19.41 3.96
N PRO A 83 5.40 20.12 3.76
CA PRO A 83 5.21 20.95 2.57
C PRO A 83 6.16 22.15 2.57
N ILE A 84 6.41 22.69 1.39
CA ILE A 84 7.05 24.00 1.19
C ILE A 84 5.94 25.06 1.09
N ASP A 85 6.15 26.21 1.72
CA ASP A 85 5.19 27.33 1.66
C ASP A 85 5.24 28.06 0.32
N GLU A 86 4.24 28.89 0.05
CA GLU A 86 4.14 29.69 -1.18
C GLU A 86 5.31 30.67 -1.37
N ASP A 87 5.93 31.13 -0.27
CA ASP A 87 7.12 31.98 -0.27
C ASP A 87 8.43 31.19 -0.33
N GLU A 88 8.36 29.87 -0.63
CA GLU A 88 9.48 28.93 -0.69
C GLU A 88 10.20 28.72 0.65
N SER A 89 9.61 29.19 1.76
CA SER A 89 10.16 28.99 3.10
C SER A 89 9.91 27.59 3.64
N LEU A 90 10.78 27.12 4.54
CA LEU A 90 10.66 25.85 5.27
C LEU A 90 9.95 26.03 6.62
N LYS A 91 8.97 26.95 6.71
CA LYS A 91 8.29 27.28 7.98
C LYS A 91 7.58 26.09 8.64
N TYR A 92 7.22 25.06 7.86
CA TYR A 92 6.58 23.85 8.39
C TYR A 92 7.59 22.81 8.94
N PHE A 93 8.89 23.08 8.79
CA PHE A 93 9.97 22.28 9.40
C PHE A 93 10.29 22.80 10.81
N ASP A 94 9.26 23.08 11.60
CA ASP A 94 9.35 23.66 12.94
C ASP A 94 9.58 22.57 14.01
N THR A 95 10.57 21.70 13.78
CA THR A 95 11.00 20.69 14.73
C THR A 95 12.41 21.02 15.22
N ASP A 96 12.67 20.86 16.51
CA ASP A 96 14.03 20.96 17.02
C ASP A 96 14.88 19.79 16.52
N PHE A 97 15.72 20.06 15.52
CA PHE A 97 16.65 19.09 14.95
C PHE A 97 18.00 19.01 15.64
N SER A 98 18.23 19.76 16.74
CA SER A 98 19.53 19.81 17.43
C SER A 98 20.01 18.43 17.92
N ASN A 99 19.05 17.55 18.25
CA ASN A 99 19.29 16.17 18.70
C ASN A 99 18.81 15.12 17.71
N TYR A 100 18.49 15.51 16.48
CA TYR A 100 18.01 14.58 15.46
C TYR A 100 19.09 13.54 15.13
N ARG A 101 18.70 12.26 15.21
CA ARG A 101 19.52 11.13 14.76
C ARG A 101 18.66 10.23 13.88
N ARG A 102 19.04 10.05 12.61
CA ARG A 102 18.32 9.20 11.65
C ARG A 102 17.98 7.82 12.22
N GLN A 103 18.92 7.20 12.94
CA GLN A 103 18.75 5.87 13.52
C GLN A 103 17.77 5.80 14.71
N GLY A 104 17.34 6.94 15.24
CA GLY A 104 16.38 7.04 16.35
C GLY A 104 14.91 6.92 15.91
N TYR A 105 14.64 6.94 14.61
CA TYR A 105 13.29 6.91 14.06
C TYR A 105 13.10 5.65 13.21
N LYS A 106 12.00 4.94 13.46
CA LYS A 106 11.52 3.83 12.64
C LYS A 106 10.10 4.14 12.21
N ASP A 107 10.01 4.90 11.15
CA ASP A 107 8.73 5.18 10.49
C ASP A 107 8.52 4.20 9.32
N TYR A 108 7.27 3.93 9.00
CA TYR A 108 6.90 3.03 7.93
C TYR A 108 5.96 3.71 6.96
N SER A 109 6.11 3.38 5.67
CA SER A 109 5.19 3.82 4.61
C SER A 109 4.55 2.63 3.91
N PRO A 110 3.30 2.73 3.43
CA PRO A 110 2.74 1.74 2.51
C PRO A 110 3.62 1.58 1.28
N ASN A 111 3.73 0.35 0.77
CA ASN A 111 4.56 0.04 -0.39
C ASN A 111 3.76 -0.44 -1.63
N GLY A 112 2.43 -0.39 -1.56
CA GLY A 112 1.57 -0.75 -2.69
C GLY A 112 1.44 -2.25 -2.97
N ALA A 113 2.25 -3.10 -2.35
CA ALA A 113 2.39 -4.48 -2.78
C ALA A 113 1.19 -5.37 -2.42
N ILE A 114 0.71 -5.34 -1.17
CA ILE A 114 -0.34 -6.24 -0.68
C ILE A 114 -1.30 -5.46 0.21
N PHE A 115 -2.59 -5.54 -0.11
CA PHE A 115 -3.67 -5.08 0.75
C PHE A 115 -4.68 -6.22 0.93
N ILE A 116 -5.13 -6.44 2.16
CA ILE A 116 -6.19 -7.40 2.49
C ILE A 116 -7.29 -6.65 3.21
N ALA A 117 -8.55 -6.95 2.91
CA ALA A 117 -9.69 -6.35 3.59
C ALA A 117 -10.90 -7.28 3.64
N LYS A 118 -11.68 -7.19 4.72
CA LYS A 118 -13.04 -7.67 4.78
C LYS A 118 -13.92 -6.79 3.89
N PRO A 119 -14.74 -7.37 2.98
CA PRO A 119 -15.50 -6.58 2.02
C PRO A 119 -16.41 -5.52 2.64
N GLU A 120 -17.19 -5.89 3.65
CA GLU A 120 -18.12 -4.99 4.33
C GLU A 120 -17.42 -3.79 4.98
N GLU A 121 -16.30 -4.05 5.66
CA GLU A 121 -15.51 -3.00 6.30
C GLU A 121 -14.83 -2.07 5.29
N TYR A 122 -14.40 -2.64 4.15
CA TYR A 122 -13.81 -1.83 3.07
C TYR A 122 -14.85 -0.92 2.43
N LEU A 123 -16.04 -1.43 2.14
CA LEU A 123 -17.15 -0.62 1.59
C LEU A 123 -17.58 0.50 2.54
N LEU A 124 -17.54 0.24 3.85
CA LEU A 124 -17.85 1.24 4.87
C LEU A 124 -16.77 2.32 4.98
N ARG A 125 -15.49 1.92 5.04
CA ARG A 125 -14.36 2.83 5.30
C ARG A 125 -13.78 3.47 4.06
N LYS A 126 -13.90 2.85 2.90
CA LYS A 126 -13.39 3.29 1.59
C LYS A 126 -11.86 3.40 1.50
N HIS A 127 -11.14 2.85 2.47
CA HIS A 127 -9.67 2.80 2.51
C HIS A 127 -9.18 1.66 3.43
N PHE A 128 -7.89 1.32 3.35
CA PHE A 128 -7.28 0.20 4.09
C PHE A 128 -6.64 0.60 5.42
N PHE A 129 -6.64 1.88 5.82
CA PHE A 129 -5.83 2.38 6.92
C PHE A 129 -6.65 2.61 8.19
N GLY A 130 -5.98 2.53 9.36
CA GLY A 130 -6.58 2.87 10.65
C GLY A 130 -6.22 1.88 11.77
N ALA A 131 -6.86 2.05 12.93
CA ALA A 131 -6.58 1.26 14.13
C ALA A 131 -6.88 -0.24 13.97
N LYS A 132 -7.73 -0.61 12.99
CA LYS A 132 -8.09 -2.00 12.66
C LYS A 132 -7.27 -2.56 11.49
N SER A 133 -6.16 -1.90 11.14
CA SER A 133 -5.28 -2.32 10.05
C SER A 133 -3.99 -2.92 10.60
N LEU A 134 -3.70 -4.14 10.19
CA LEU A 134 -2.47 -4.87 10.53
C LEU A 134 -1.39 -4.52 9.50
N SER A 135 -0.16 -4.33 9.91
CA SER A 135 0.96 -4.15 9.00
C SER A 135 1.57 -5.48 8.58
N TYR A 136 2.03 -5.60 7.32
CA TYR A 136 2.95 -6.64 6.86
C TYR A 136 4.23 -5.96 6.37
N ILE A 137 5.35 -6.16 7.08
CA ILE A 137 6.60 -5.46 6.81
C ILE A 137 7.37 -6.23 5.74
N MET A 138 7.71 -5.55 4.65
CA MET A 138 8.55 -6.06 3.57
C MET A 138 9.90 -5.33 3.56
N THR A 139 10.92 -5.94 2.95
CA THR A 139 12.21 -5.28 2.75
C THR A 139 12.07 -4.08 1.80
N ALA A 140 13.02 -3.16 1.81
CA ALA A 140 13.03 -2.04 0.86
C ALA A 140 13.17 -2.52 -0.58
N GLU A 141 13.95 -3.59 -0.79
CA GLU A 141 14.18 -4.21 -2.09
C GLU A 141 12.90 -4.81 -2.67
N ASP A 142 12.16 -5.61 -1.89
CA ASP A 142 10.89 -6.23 -2.31
C ASP A 142 9.73 -5.22 -2.44
N SER A 143 9.96 -3.99 -1.99
CA SER A 143 8.96 -2.92 -1.90
C SER A 143 9.10 -1.86 -2.99
N ILE A 144 9.76 -2.15 -4.09
CA ILE A 144 9.84 -1.22 -5.22
C ILE A 144 8.47 -1.15 -5.89
N ASP A 145 7.94 0.06 -5.98
CA ASP A 145 6.72 0.40 -6.70
C ASP A 145 7.10 1.20 -7.95
N ILE A 146 6.60 0.81 -9.12
CA ILE A 146 6.97 1.43 -10.41
C ILE A 146 6.01 2.59 -10.68
N ASP A 147 6.41 3.79 -10.28
CA ASP A 147 5.74 5.04 -10.60
C ASP A 147 6.36 5.77 -11.80
N GLY A 148 7.63 5.45 -12.11
CA GLY A 148 8.36 6.11 -13.18
C GLY A 148 9.47 5.28 -13.82
N PRO A 149 10.17 5.84 -14.82
CA PRO A 149 11.25 5.14 -15.54
C PRO A 149 12.42 4.72 -14.64
N LEU A 150 12.70 5.48 -13.58
CA LEU A 150 13.78 5.16 -12.65
C LEU A 150 13.46 3.91 -11.83
N ASP A 151 12.22 3.80 -11.33
CA ASP A 151 11.76 2.65 -10.56
C ASP A 151 11.80 1.39 -11.42
N LEU A 152 11.35 1.52 -12.68
CA LEU A 152 11.42 0.43 -13.64
C LEU A 152 12.87 -0.03 -13.92
N ALA A 153 13.80 0.90 -14.02
CA ALA A 153 15.23 0.57 -14.22
C ALA A 153 15.79 -0.16 -12.99
N LEU A 154 15.46 0.32 -11.78
CA LEU A 154 15.88 -0.31 -10.53
C LEU A 154 15.30 -1.72 -10.38
N ALA A 155 13.99 -1.88 -10.63
CA ALA A 155 13.34 -3.19 -10.58
C ALA A 155 14.00 -4.19 -11.55
N LYS A 156 14.32 -3.76 -12.78
CA LYS A 156 15.02 -4.61 -13.77
C LYS A 156 16.39 -5.06 -13.26
N VAL A 157 17.18 -4.16 -12.66
CA VAL A 157 18.51 -4.49 -12.12
C VAL A 157 18.37 -5.57 -11.04
N ILE A 158 17.46 -5.40 -10.11
CA ILE A 158 17.26 -6.37 -9.02
C ILE A 158 16.80 -7.73 -9.57
N MET A 159 15.82 -7.74 -10.48
CA MET A 159 15.32 -8.99 -11.10
C MET A 159 16.38 -9.74 -11.91
N THR A 160 17.45 -9.09 -12.34
CA THR A 160 18.54 -9.75 -13.08
C THR A 160 19.66 -10.26 -12.18
N GLN A 161 19.67 -9.89 -10.91
CA GLN A 161 20.65 -10.34 -9.92
C GLN A 161 20.18 -11.56 -9.10
N ASN A 162 18.89 -11.84 -9.15
CA ASN A 162 18.23 -13.00 -8.54
C ASN A 162 17.90 -14.05 -9.60
#